data_cbba1047d42347cce97ede164e488a41
#
_entry.id   cbba1047d42347cce97ede164e488a41
#
_cell.length_a   1.000
_cell.length_b   1.000
_cell.length_c   1.000
_cell.angle_alpha   90.00
_cell.angle_beta   90.00
_cell.angle_gamma   90.00
#
_symmetry.space_group_name_H-M   'P 1'
#
loop_
_entity.id
_entity.type
_entity.pdbx_description
1 polymer ?
#
loop_
_entity_poly.entity_id
_entity_poly.type
_entity_poly.pdbx_seq_one_letter_code
_entity_poly.pdbx_strand_id
1 'polypeptide(L)'
;GVTFDTGGLNLKPGNSMRYMKKDMGGAAIAIALFLIIKNYLKKSKIKLIIPIAENSVSSNAMRPGDVLKSFNNKTIEITNTDAEGRLLLADALTRAELFNPKLIIDFATLTGAARAALGEDLPAYYTNSNEVAKKVESTVYSKSIWRMPLHDAYMQKMQSDVADIVNASSDGMAGSITAALFLKEFLPYKKVNWIHIDTYAWSSSFLN
;
A
#
# COMPACT_ATOMS: atom_id res chain seq x y z
N GLY A 1 -1.22 9.41 -1.49
CA GLY A 1 0.22 9.31 -1.66
C GLY A 1 0.98 10.15 -0.65
N VAL A 2 2.17 9.71 -0.37
CA VAL A 2 3.11 10.48 0.44
C VAL A 2 3.77 11.49 -0.48
N THR A 3 3.67 12.79 -0.16
CA THR A 3 4.18 13.86 -1.04
C THR A 3 5.71 13.91 -1.04
N PHE A 4 6.31 13.63 0.13
CA PHE A 4 7.73 13.37 0.30
C PHE A 4 7.92 12.46 1.51
N ASP A 5 8.80 11.47 1.41
CA ASP A 5 9.06 10.50 2.48
C ASP A 5 10.51 10.60 2.97
N THR A 6 10.69 11.13 4.18
CA THR A 6 11.98 11.16 4.87
C THR A 6 12.26 9.88 5.66
N GLY A 7 11.24 9.01 5.83
CA GLY A 7 11.23 7.92 6.79
C GLY A 7 10.72 8.34 8.18
N GLY A 8 10.46 9.62 8.39
CA GLY A 8 10.13 10.16 9.72
C GLY A 8 11.32 10.05 10.66
N LEU A 9 11.09 9.67 11.93
CA LEU A 9 12.17 9.50 12.90
C LEU A 9 13.05 8.27 12.64
N ASN A 10 12.54 7.25 11.94
CA ASN A 10 13.35 6.19 11.34
C ASN A 10 13.89 6.68 9.99
N LEU A 11 14.73 7.72 10.06
CA LEU A 11 15.23 8.46 8.91
C LEU A 11 15.89 7.54 7.87
N LYS A 12 15.54 7.73 6.60
CA LYS A 12 16.11 6.95 5.50
C LYS A 12 17.62 7.12 5.41
N PRO A 13 18.39 6.03 5.34
CA PRO A 13 19.85 6.11 5.32
C PRO A 13 20.39 6.50 3.93
N GLY A 14 21.54 7.12 3.92
CA GLY A 14 22.33 7.41 2.72
C GLY A 14 21.57 8.19 1.66
N ASN A 15 21.62 7.70 0.41
CA ASN A 15 20.96 8.35 -0.73
C ASN A 15 19.50 7.90 -0.95
N SER A 16 18.95 7.06 -0.09
CA SER A 16 17.59 6.50 -0.30
C SER A 16 16.50 7.55 -0.21
N MET A 17 16.73 8.66 0.47
CA MET A 17 15.78 9.79 0.57
C MET A 17 15.72 10.64 -0.70
N ARG A 18 16.81 10.72 -1.47
CA ARG A 18 16.98 11.70 -2.57
C ARG A 18 15.82 11.75 -3.57
N TYR A 19 15.22 10.60 -3.86
CA TYR A 19 14.14 10.49 -4.86
C TYR A 19 12.76 10.30 -4.24
N MET A 20 12.58 10.53 -2.93
CA MET A 20 11.31 10.25 -2.24
C MET A 20 10.15 11.22 -2.59
N LYS A 21 10.37 12.21 -3.45
CA LYS A 21 9.30 12.90 -4.20
C LYS A 21 8.49 11.93 -5.08
N LYS A 22 9.01 10.73 -5.40
CA LYS A 22 8.33 9.68 -6.15
C LYS A 22 7.27 8.94 -5.33
N ASP A 23 7.27 9.12 -4.00
CA ASP A 23 6.43 8.32 -3.11
C ASP A 23 4.92 8.64 -3.21
N MET A 24 4.58 9.57 -4.05
CA MET A 24 3.24 9.84 -4.56
C MET A 24 2.89 9.02 -5.82
N GLY A 25 3.77 8.16 -6.31
CA GLY A 25 3.61 7.45 -7.58
C GLY A 25 2.37 6.56 -7.64
N GLY A 26 2.03 5.87 -6.55
CA GLY A 26 0.79 5.10 -6.46
C GLY A 26 -0.46 5.98 -6.63
N ALA A 27 -0.48 7.16 -6.00
CA ALA A 27 -1.57 8.13 -6.18
C ALA A 27 -1.64 8.65 -7.62
N ALA A 28 -0.50 8.93 -8.25
CA ALA A 28 -0.44 9.37 -9.64
C ALA A 28 -1.03 8.32 -10.59
N ILE A 29 -0.67 7.04 -10.41
CA ILE A 29 -1.22 5.93 -11.19
C ILE A 29 -2.73 5.82 -10.98
N ALA A 30 -3.21 5.89 -9.73
CA ALA A 30 -4.64 5.81 -9.42
C ALA A 30 -5.44 6.95 -10.06
N ILE A 31 -4.91 8.19 -10.05
CA ILE A 31 -5.53 9.35 -10.72
C ILE A 31 -5.57 9.15 -12.23
N ALA A 32 -4.45 8.76 -12.85
CA ALA A 32 -4.36 8.55 -14.29
C ALA A 32 -5.35 7.46 -14.73
N LEU A 33 -5.38 6.32 -14.02
CA LEU A 33 -6.30 5.24 -14.30
C LEU A 33 -7.76 5.69 -14.13
N PHE A 34 -8.08 6.43 -13.06
CA PHE A 34 -9.43 6.97 -12.86
C PHE A 34 -9.88 7.86 -14.03
N LEU A 35 -9.01 8.74 -14.51
CA LEU A 35 -9.30 9.61 -15.64
C LEU A 35 -9.54 8.84 -16.94
N ILE A 36 -8.83 7.74 -17.14
CA ILE A 36 -8.99 6.86 -18.30
C ILE A 36 -10.31 6.07 -18.19
N ILE A 37 -10.49 5.32 -17.10
CA ILE A 37 -11.60 4.34 -17.01
C ILE A 37 -12.97 5.01 -16.87
N LYS A 38 -13.06 6.22 -16.30
CA LYS A 38 -14.34 6.94 -16.21
C LYS A 38 -14.99 7.20 -17.57
N ASN A 39 -14.17 7.30 -18.63
CA ASN A 39 -14.63 7.52 -20.00
C ASN A 39 -15.17 6.22 -20.64
N TYR A 40 -14.61 5.08 -20.24
CA TYR A 40 -15.01 3.75 -20.76
C TYR A 40 -16.15 3.14 -19.95
N LEU A 41 -16.15 3.29 -18.64
CA LEU A 41 -17.12 2.66 -17.74
C LEU A 41 -18.28 3.61 -17.38
N LYS A 42 -18.92 4.21 -18.39
CA LYS A 42 -20.00 5.21 -18.22
C LYS A 42 -21.18 4.77 -17.35
N LYS A 43 -21.45 3.45 -17.28
CA LYS A 43 -22.54 2.88 -16.47
C LYS A 43 -22.11 2.46 -15.07
N SER A 44 -20.82 2.56 -14.74
CA SER A 44 -20.29 2.16 -13.43
C SER A 44 -20.08 3.36 -12.54
N LYS A 45 -20.40 3.20 -11.24
CA LYS A 45 -20.02 4.18 -10.23
C LYS A 45 -18.57 3.94 -9.83
N ILE A 46 -17.70 4.89 -10.11
CA ILE A 46 -16.28 4.84 -9.77
C ILE A 46 -16.00 5.93 -8.75
N LYS A 47 -15.27 5.60 -7.69
CA LYS A 47 -14.79 6.53 -6.67
C LYS A 47 -13.28 6.47 -6.63
N LEU A 48 -12.65 7.63 -6.53
CA LEU A 48 -11.23 7.78 -6.29
C LEU A 48 -11.02 8.34 -4.89
N ILE A 49 -10.19 7.68 -4.10
CA ILE A 49 -9.79 8.12 -2.76
C ILE A 49 -8.28 8.27 -2.76
N ILE A 50 -7.77 9.46 -2.48
CA ILE A 50 -6.34 9.75 -2.43
C ILE A 50 -6.03 10.30 -1.04
N PRO A 51 -5.47 9.50 -0.13
CA PRO A 51 -4.89 10.03 1.09
C PRO A 51 -3.62 10.82 0.73
N ILE A 52 -3.41 11.98 1.36
CA ILE A 52 -2.27 12.85 1.10
C ILE A 52 -1.65 13.24 2.42
N ALA A 53 -0.37 12.94 2.58
CA ALA A 53 0.43 13.34 3.74
C ALA A 53 1.90 13.48 3.33
N GLU A 54 2.65 14.17 4.17
CA GLU A 54 4.11 14.20 4.14
C GLU A 54 4.64 13.41 5.34
N ASN A 55 5.69 12.62 5.14
CA ASN A 55 6.40 11.94 6.23
C ASN A 55 7.69 12.70 6.50
N SER A 56 7.66 13.61 7.48
CA SER A 56 8.77 14.51 7.79
C SER A 56 9.18 14.42 9.25
N VAL A 57 10.46 14.70 9.51
CA VAL A 57 10.96 14.89 10.87
C VAL A 57 10.42 16.21 11.43
N SER A 58 9.67 16.12 12.52
CA SER A 58 9.11 17.28 13.19
C SER A 58 8.83 17.00 14.67
N SER A 59 8.51 18.02 15.44
CA SER A 59 8.10 17.88 16.85
C SER A 59 6.80 17.08 17.02
N ASN A 60 5.94 17.07 15.98
CA ASN A 60 4.65 16.38 15.97
C ASN A 60 4.69 15.07 15.17
N ALA A 61 5.86 14.63 14.68
CA ALA A 61 6.00 13.37 13.96
C ALA A 61 5.68 12.19 14.88
N MET A 62 5.05 11.16 14.31
CA MET A 62 4.86 9.90 15.02
C MET A 62 6.21 9.29 15.40
N ARG A 63 6.23 8.58 16.52
CA ARG A 63 7.43 7.99 17.12
C ARG A 63 7.29 6.48 17.16
N PRO A 64 8.38 5.73 17.07
CA PRO A 64 8.37 4.33 17.46
C PRO A 64 7.84 4.18 18.90
N GLY A 65 6.87 3.27 19.08
CA GLY A 65 6.14 3.06 20.33
C GLY A 65 4.82 3.84 20.45
N ASP A 66 4.54 4.80 19.58
CA ASP A 66 3.23 5.45 19.56
C ASP A 66 2.16 4.43 19.14
N VAL A 67 0.96 4.57 19.71
CA VAL A 67 -0.22 3.80 19.32
C VAL A 67 -1.21 4.72 18.63
N LEU A 68 -1.39 4.53 17.34
CA LEU A 68 -2.34 5.30 16.54
C LEU A 68 -3.68 4.58 16.45
N LYS A 69 -4.74 5.35 16.32
CA LYS A 69 -6.10 4.86 16.10
C LYS A 69 -6.49 5.09 14.66
N SER A 70 -6.78 4.03 13.93
CA SER A 70 -7.25 4.09 12.55
C SER A 70 -8.71 4.50 12.44
N PHE A 71 -9.17 4.80 11.24
CA PHE A 71 -10.55 5.23 10.97
C PHE A 71 -11.61 4.18 11.38
N ASN A 72 -11.30 2.88 11.40
CA ASN A 72 -12.18 1.82 11.90
C ASN A 72 -11.98 1.49 13.38
N ASN A 73 -11.30 2.36 14.13
CA ASN A 73 -10.98 2.23 15.55
C ASN A 73 -9.98 1.13 15.93
N LYS A 74 -9.39 0.40 14.98
CA LYS A 74 -8.26 -0.48 15.28
C LYS A 74 -7.06 0.36 15.75
N THR A 75 -6.37 -0.15 16.74
CA THR A 75 -5.13 0.46 17.25
C THR A 75 -3.92 -0.13 16.54
N ILE A 76 -2.95 0.72 16.22
CA ILE A 76 -1.75 0.35 15.47
C ILE A 76 -0.55 0.87 16.22
N GLU A 77 0.31 -0.04 16.69
CA GLU A 77 1.60 0.33 17.25
C GLU A 77 2.58 0.68 16.12
N ILE A 78 3.24 1.81 16.25
CA ILE A 78 4.28 2.25 15.34
C ILE A 78 5.61 1.64 15.75
N THR A 79 6.07 0.65 15.04
CA THR A 79 7.40 0.05 15.23
C THR A 79 8.41 0.65 14.25
N ASN A 80 7.94 1.19 13.12
CA ASN A 80 8.78 1.83 12.11
C ASN A 80 8.05 2.99 11.45
N THR A 81 8.55 4.21 11.61
CA THR A 81 7.94 5.41 11.01
C THR A 81 8.14 5.51 9.49
N ASP A 82 9.05 4.72 8.91
CA ASP A 82 9.26 4.57 7.45
C ASP A 82 8.27 3.55 6.81
N ALA A 83 7.28 3.12 7.58
CA ALA A 83 6.15 2.31 7.12
C ALA A 83 4.83 3.09 7.26
N GLU A 84 4.82 4.36 6.89
CA GLU A 84 3.70 5.32 6.98
C GLU A 84 2.67 5.13 5.87
N GLY A 85 3.11 4.72 4.68
CA GLY A 85 2.25 4.60 3.50
C GLY A 85 1.10 3.63 3.73
N ARG A 86 1.33 2.54 4.47
CA ARG A 86 0.28 1.57 4.80
C ARG A 86 -0.73 2.11 5.81
N LEU A 87 -0.35 3.06 6.67
CA LEU A 87 -1.26 3.73 7.59
C LEU A 87 -2.28 4.59 6.83
N LEU A 88 -1.80 5.34 5.84
CA LEU A 88 -2.65 6.13 4.95
C LEU A 88 -3.61 5.24 4.15
N LEU A 89 -3.12 4.11 3.63
CA LEU A 89 -3.95 3.16 2.90
C LEU A 89 -4.97 2.48 3.81
N ALA A 90 -4.64 2.16 5.04
CA ALA A 90 -5.57 1.57 6.02
C ALA A 90 -6.83 2.43 6.17
N ASP A 91 -6.65 3.74 6.36
CA ASP A 91 -7.77 4.67 6.47
C ASP A 91 -8.53 4.84 5.16
N ALA A 92 -7.82 4.88 4.02
CA ALA A 92 -8.44 4.96 2.71
C ALA A 92 -9.29 3.72 2.37
N LEU A 93 -8.79 2.51 2.69
CA LEU A 93 -9.49 1.24 2.49
C LEU A 93 -10.73 1.15 3.38
N THR A 94 -10.60 1.49 4.65
CA THR A 94 -11.74 1.54 5.58
C THR A 94 -12.79 2.54 5.10
N ARG A 95 -12.37 3.75 4.66
CA ARG A 95 -13.29 4.77 4.15
C ARG A 95 -14.00 4.34 2.86
N ALA A 96 -13.40 3.45 2.07
CA ALA A 96 -14.04 2.91 0.87
C ALA A 96 -15.34 2.15 1.18
N GLU A 97 -15.49 1.61 2.40
CA GLU A 97 -16.72 0.94 2.85
C GLU A 97 -17.98 1.80 2.69
N LEU A 98 -17.88 3.12 2.89
CA LEU A 98 -18.97 4.07 2.75
C LEU A 98 -19.65 4.03 1.36
N PHE A 99 -18.95 3.52 0.35
CA PHE A 99 -19.44 3.42 -1.02
C PHE A 99 -19.92 2.03 -1.42
N ASN A 100 -19.84 1.05 -0.52
CA ASN A 100 -20.23 -0.36 -0.75
C ASN A 100 -19.66 -0.91 -2.08
N PRO A 101 -18.32 -0.88 -2.29
CA PRO A 101 -17.71 -1.25 -3.54
C PRO A 101 -17.80 -2.76 -3.79
N LYS A 102 -17.88 -3.16 -5.07
CA LYS A 102 -17.73 -4.57 -5.49
C LYS A 102 -16.25 -4.96 -5.67
N LEU A 103 -15.42 -3.99 -5.97
CA LEU A 103 -13.98 -4.14 -6.17
C LEU A 103 -13.28 -2.88 -5.67
N ILE A 104 -12.20 -3.08 -4.92
CA ILE A 104 -11.23 -2.04 -4.56
C ILE A 104 -9.92 -2.38 -5.25
N ILE A 105 -9.31 -1.39 -5.89
CA ILE A 105 -7.95 -1.48 -6.43
C ILE A 105 -7.16 -0.34 -5.82
N ASP A 106 -6.08 -0.64 -5.14
CA ASP A 106 -5.17 0.37 -4.63
C ASP A 106 -3.76 0.23 -5.20
N PHE A 107 -3.06 1.34 -5.26
CA PHE A 107 -1.71 1.47 -5.80
C PHE A 107 -0.86 2.21 -4.80
N ALA A 108 0.32 1.68 -4.51
CA ALA A 108 1.29 2.36 -3.67
C ALA A 108 2.73 2.02 -4.09
N THR A 109 3.63 2.95 -3.83
CA THR A 109 5.07 2.72 -3.81
C THR A 109 5.46 2.22 -2.42
N LEU A 110 4.90 1.05 -2.04
CA LEU A 110 4.76 0.72 -0.63
C LEU A 110 6.02 0.12 -0.02
N THR A 111 6.67 -0.81 -0.73
CA THR A 111 7.78 -1.54 -0.12
C THR A 111 9.01 -1.67 -1.02
N GLY A 112 10.18 -1.45 -0.42
CA GLY A 112 11.45 -1.83 -1.03
C GLY A 112 11.58 -3.35 -1.20
N ALA A 113 10.85 -4.13 -0.41
CA ALA A 113 10.85 -5.59 -0.47
C ALA A 113 10.23 -6.13 -1.77
N ALA A 114 9.15 -5.53 -2.27
CA ALA A 114 8.57 -5.88 -3.56
C ALA A 114 9.57 -5.65 -4.70
N ARG A 115 10.22 -4.47 -4.70
CA ARG A 115 11.26 -4.14 -5.66
C ARG A 115 12.47 -5.08 -5.58
N ALA A 116 12.92 -5.41 -4.38
CA ALA A 116 14.02 -6.35 -4.18
C ALA A 116 13.71 -7.75 -4.72
N ALA A 117 12.43 -8.16 -4.66
CA ALA A 117 11.98 -9.45 -5.15
C ALA A 117 11.78 -9.49 -6.68
N LEU A 118 11.23 -8.42 -7.27
CA LEU A 118 10.73 -8.43 -8.66
C LEU A 118 11.44 -7.42 -9.59
N GLY A 119 12.31 -6.57 -9.06
CA GLY A 119 12.96 -5.51 -9.83
C GLY A 119 12.11 -4.23 -9.94
N GLU A 120 12.51 -3.34 -10.85
CA GLU A 120 11.88 -2.02 -11.02
C GLU A 120 10.68 -2.05 -11.96
N ASP A 121 10.68 -2.99 -12.91
CA ASP A 121 9.75 -3.02 -14.04
C ASP A 121 8.53 -3.91 -13.82
N LEU A 122 8.57 -4.79 -12.82
CA LEU A 122 7.53 -5.78 -12.56
C LEU A 122 6.85 -5.50 -11.20
N PRO A 123 5.71 -4.78 -11.18
CA PRO A 123 4.96 -4.56 -9.96
C PRO A 123 4.45 -5.86 -9.34
N ALA A 124 4.51 -5.93 -8.02
CA ALA A 124 3.85 -6.98 -7.25
C ALA A 124 2.35 -6.69 -7.15
N TYR A 125 1.49 -7.72 -7.28
CA TYR A 125 0.09 -7.57 -6.90
C TYR A 125 -0.36 -8.64 -5.92
N TYR A 126 -1.31 -8.27 -5.09
CA TYR A 126 -1.97 -9.11 -4.10
C TYR A 126 -3.48 -9.05 -4.32
N THR A 127 -4.18 -10.14 -4.04
CA THR A 127 -5.64 -10.15 -4.06
C THR A 127 -6.18 -11.18 -3.09
N ASN A 128 -7.32 -10.89 -2.48
CA ASN A 128 -8.06 -11.79 -1.62
C ASN A 128 -9.02 -12.72 -2.40
N SER A 129 -9.05 -12.61 -3.75
CA SER A 129 -9.98 -13.34 -4.60
C SER A 129 -9.26 -14.11 -5.69
N ASN A 130 -9.36 -15.44 -5.66
CA ASN A 130 -8.84 -16.29 -6.72
C ASN A 130 -9.57 -16.09 -8.07
N GLU A 131 -10.84 -15.69 -8.04
CA GLU A 131 -11.59 -15.38 -9.27
C GLU A 131 -11.00 -14.13 -9.94
N VAL A 132 -10.70 -13.08 -9.14
CA VAL A 132 -10.04 -11.87 -9.64
C VAL A 132 -8.64 -12.18 -10.16
N ALA A 133 -7.88 -13.00 -9.44
CA ALA A 133 -6.55 -13.42 -9.91
C ALA A 133 -6.61 -14.10 -11.27
N LYS A 134 -7.51 -15.07 -11.46
CA LYS A 134 -7.70 -15.74 -12.75
C LYS A 134 -8.04 -14.77 -13.88
N LYS A 135 -8.88 -13.75 -13.60
CA LYS A 135 -9.20 -12.71 -14.59
C LYS A 135 -7.97 -11.88 -14.96
N VAL A 136 -7.16 -11.47 -14.00
CA VAL A 136 -5.90 -10.75 -14.25
C VAL A 136 -4.93 -11.60 -15.05
N GLU A 137 -4.74 -12.86 -14.66
CA GLU A 137 -3.81 -13.81 -15.29
C GLU A 137 -4.24 -14.21 -16.70
N SER A 138 -5.52 -14.12 -17.04
CA SER A 138 -6.04 -14.40 -18.38
C SER A 138 -5.87 -13.25 -19.37
N THR A 139 -5.43 -12.08 -18.94
CA THR A 139 -5.21 -10.94 -19.81
C THR A 139 -3.89 -11.05 -20.58
N VAL A 140 -3.80 -10.36 -21.73
CA VAL A 140 -2.56 -10.26 -22.51
C VAL A 140 -1.44 -9.54 -21.75
N TYR A 141 -1.79 -8.77 -20.72
CA TYR A 141 -0.87 -8.03 -19.85
C TYR A 141 -0.50 -8.79 -18.58
N SER A 142 -0.87 -10.05 -18.44
CA SER A 142 -0.60 -10.87 -17.23
C SER A 142 0.88 -10.96 -16.87
N LYS A 143 1.78 -10.81 -17.86
CA LYS A 143 3.23 -10.80 -17.65
C LYS A 143 3.78 -9.43 -17.17
N SER A 144 2.96 -8.40 -17.16
CA SER A 144 3.36 -7.04 -16.74
C SER A 144 3.18 -6.76 -15.25
N ILE A 145 2.61 -7.70 -14.52
CA ILE A 145 2.47 -7.69 -13.05
C ILE A 145 2.63 -9.12 -12.51
N TRP A 146 3.08 -9.27 -11.29
CA TRP A 146 3.33 -10.58 -10.69
C TRP A 146 2.54 -10.79 -9.41
N ARG A 147 1.77 -11.92 -9.35
CA ARG A 147 1.02 -12.26 -8.15
C ARG A 147 1.93 -12.72 -7.04
N MET A 148 1.82 -12.07 -5.90
CA MET A 148 2.48 -12.46 -4.66
C MET A 148 1.49 -13.16 -3.71
N PRO A 149 1.95 -14.07 -2.84
CA PRO A 149 1.06 -14.77 -1.91
C PRO A 149 0.64 -13.89 -0.74
N LEU A 150 -0.64 -13.99 -0.34
CA LEU A 150 -1.11 -13.57 0.97
C LEU A 150 -0.95 -14.77 1.93
N HIS A 151 0.21 -14.90 2.56
CA HIS A 151 0.52 -16.02 3.45
C HIS A 151 0.09 -15.69 4.88
N ASP A 152 -1.15 -16.07 5.24
CA ASP A 152 -1.80 -15.64 6.48
C ASP A 152 -1.01 -16.01 7.76
N ALA A 153 -0.17 -17.05 7.75
CA ALA A 153 0.69 -17.38 8.90
C ALA A 153 1.65 -16.23 9.28
N TYR A 154 1.99 -15.35 8.33
CA TYR A 154 2.83 -14.18 8.61
C TYR A 154 2.12 -13.07 9.38
N MET A 155 0.80 -13.17 9.63
CA MET A 155 0.11 -12.29 10.59
C MET A 155 0.68 -12.40 12.00
N GLN A 156 1.28 -13.52 12.35
CA GLN A 156 1.97 -13.68 13.66
C GLN A 156 3.12 -12.67 13.83
N LYS A 157 3.75 -12.21 12.72
CA LYS A 157 4.80 -11.18 12.72
C LYS A 157 4.27 -9.77 12.97
N MET A 158 2.97 -9.58 12.90
CA MET A 158 2.30 -8.29 13.01
C MET A 158 1.60 -8.11 14.37
N GLN A 159 1.83 -9.00 15.32
CA GLN A 159 1.26 -8.90 16.66
C GLN A 159 1.92 -7.78 17.47
N SER A 160 1.13 -7.13 18.34
CA SER A 160 1.56 -6.12 19.28
C SER A 160 1.11 -6.51 20.68
N ASP A 161 1.90 -6.17 21.69
CA ASP A 161 1.53 -6.34 23.10
C ASP A 161 0.65 -5.21 23.62
N VAL A 162 0.57 -4.09 22.89
CA VAL A 162 -0.08 -2.84 23.34
C VAL A 162 -1.15 -2.31 22.39
N ALA A 163 -1.28 -2.92 21.20
CA ALA A 163 -2.24 -2.52 20.17
C ALA A 163 -2.81 -3.77 19.45
N ASP A 164 -3.78 -3.57 18.55
CA ASP A 164 -4.35 -4.67 17.77
C ASP A 164 -3.35 -5.23 16.74
N ILE A 165 -2.43 -4.37 16.25
CA ILE A 165 -1.46 -4.74 15.21
C ILE A 165 -0.26 -3.78 15.24
N VAL A 166 0.92 -4.26 14.81
CA VAL A 166 2.07 -3.36 14.51
C VAL A 166 2.02 -2.88 13.05
N ASN A 167 2.60 -1.70 12.78
CA ASN A 167 2.68 -1.23 11.39
C ASN A 167 3.79 -1.92 10.58
N ALA A 168 4.83 -2.46 11.21
CA ALA A 168 5.90 -3.20 10.53
C ALA A 168 6.42 -4.34 11.42
N SER A 169 6.76 -5.49 10.79
CA SER A 169 7.38 -6.62 11.51
C SER A 169 8.80 -6.27 11.95
N SER A 170 9.21 -6.77 13.13
CA SER A 170 10.51 -6.48 13.73
C SER A 170 11.68 -7.18 13.02
N ASP A 171 11.43 -8.31 12.33
CA ASP A 171 12.46 -9.11 11.68
C ASP A 171 12.79 -8.65 10.24
N GLY A 172 12.02 -7.71 9.70
CA GLY A 172 12.20 -7.17 8.35
C GLY A 172 11.96 -8.18 7.22
N MET A 173 11.62 -9.43 7.53
CA MET A 173 11.44 -10.48 6.53
C MET A 173 10.04 -10.44 5.92
N ALA A 174 9.94 -10.83 4.63
CA ALA A 174 8.69 -10.86 3.88
C ALA A 174 7.93 -9.51 3.87
N GLY A 175 8.66 -8.39 3.87
CA GLY A 175 8.10 -7.05 4.10
C GLY A 175 6.96 -6.66 3.15
N SER A 176 6.98 -7.10 1.90
CA SER A 176 5.90 -6.85 0.95
C SER A 176 4.63 -7.67 1.29
N ILE A 177 4.81 -8.93 1.73
CA ILE A 177 3.69 -9.81 2.11
C ILE A 177 3.05 -9.30 3.41
N THR A 178 3.86 -8.95 4.42
CA THR A 178 3.36 -8.43 5.70
C THR A 178 2.66 -7.08 5.52
N ALA A 179 3.14 -6.22 4.60
CA ALA A 179 2.47 -4.98 4.23
C ALA A 179 1.09 -5.24 3.61
N ALA A 180 1.00 -6.18 2.66
CA ALA A 180 -0.28 -6.55 2.05
C ALA A 180 -1.24 -7.20 3.07
N LEU A 181 -0.75 -8.04 3.97
CA LEU A 181 -1.53 -8.61 5.07
C LEU A 181 -2.04 -7.53 6.03
N PHE A 182 -1.19 -6.55 6.38
CA PHE A 182 -1.61 -5.39 7.16
C PHE A 182 -2.79 -4.68 6.47
N LEU A 183 -2.69 -4.37 5.18
CA LEU A 183 -3.78 -3.71 4.44
C LEU A 183 -5.06 -4.53 4.41
N LYS A 184 -4.95 -5.87 4.29
CA LYS A 184 -6.09 -6.80 4.31
C LYS A 184 -6.93 -6.64 5.58
N GLU A 185 -6.32 -6.33 6.73
CA GLU A 185 -7.01 -6.10 8.01
C GLU A 185 -7.91 -4.86 8.04
N PHE A 186 -7.73 -3.94 7.08
CA PHE A 186 -8.50 -2.70 6.96
C PHE A 186 -9.50 -2.73 5.79
N LEU A 187 -9.66 -3.88 5.16
CA LEU A 187 -10.72 -4.05 4.16
C LEU A 187 -12.10 -4.00 4.82
N PRO A 188 -13.11 -3.50 4.11
CA PRO A 188 -14.48 -3.53 4.60
C PRO A 188 -14.92 -4.94 5.05
N TYR A 189 -15.70 -5.04 6.11
CA TYR A 189 -16.21 -6.32 6.66
C TYR A 189 -17.05 -7.13 5.66
N LYS A 190 -17.67 -6.47 4.66
CA LYS A 190 -18.33 -7.17 3.55
C LYS A 190 -17.26 -7.75 2.65
N LYS A 191 -17.47 -8.97 2.12
CA LYS A 191 -16.59 -9.63 1.15
C LYS A 191 -16.44 -8.75 -0.11
N VAL A 192 -15.51 -7.81 -0.07
CA VAL A 192 -15.14 -7.00 -1.22
C VAL A 192 -13.95 -7.67 -1.93
N ASN A 193 -14.01 -7.74 -3.25
CA ASN A 193 -12.83 -8.11 -4.01
C ASN A 193 -11.79 -6.98 -3.92
N TRP A 194 -10.54 -7.34 -3.71
CA TRP A 194 -9.47 -6.39 -3.52
C TRP A 194 -8.24 -6.77 -4.34
N ILE A 195 -7.61 -5.76 -4.91
CA ILE A 195 -6.30 -5.84 -5.55
C ILE A 195 -5.44 -4.72 -4.96
N HIS A 196 -4.30 -5.09 -4.40
CA HIS A 196 -3.23 -4.17 -4.03
C HIS A 196 -2.09 -4.30 -5.03
N ILE A 197 -1.60 -3.18 -5.54
CA ILE A 197 -0.47 -3.13 -6.45
C ILE A 197 0.66 -2.34 -5.79
N ASP A 198 1.73 -3.06 -5.44
CA ASP A 198 2.97 -2.50 -4.88
C ASP A 198 3.96 -2.27 -6.03
N THR A 199 4.20 -1.00 -6.36
CA THR A 199 5.00 -0.59 -7.52
C THR A 199 6.16 0.29 -7.12
N TYR A 200 7.22 0.31 -7.91
CA TYR A 200 8.35 1.21 -7.67
C TYR A 200 8.09 2.65 -8.17
N ALA A 201 7.34 2.78 -9.26
CA ALA A 201 6.97 4.05 -9.91
C ALA A 201 8.17 4.98 -10.20
N TRP A 202 9.32 4.42 -10.48
CA TRP A 202 10.54 5.12 -10.87
C TRP A 202 11.34 4.26 -11.85
N SER A 203 11.91 4.86 -12.87
CA SER A 203 12.80 4.18 -13.81
C SER A 203 14.09 4.96 -13.98
N SER A 204 15.21 4.28 -13.84
CA SER A 204 16.53 4.85 -14.12
C SER A 204 16.76 5.11 -15.60
N SER A 205 16.02 4.45 -16.49
CA SER A 205 16.15 4.58 -17.94
C SER A 205 15.49 5.82 -18.54
N PHE A 206 14.66 6.55 -17.79
CA PHE A 206 14.02 7.79 -18.23
C PHE A 206 14.93 9.02 -18.18
N LEU A 207 16.16 8.87 -17.72
CA LEU A 207 17.12 9.98 -17.59
C LEU A 207 18.18 10.01 -18.69
N ASN A 208 18.02 9.18 -19.72
CA ASN A 208 18.89 9.17 -20.90
C ASN A 208 18.16 9.71 -22.14
#